data_c0bd8047065a3ec5e2b4a4edc84be4ae
#
_entry.id   c0bd8047065a3ec5e2b4a4edc84be4ae
#
_cell.length_a   1.000
_cell.length_b   1.000
_cell.length_c   1.000
_cell.angle_alpha   90.00
_cell.angle_beta   90.00
_cell.angle_gamma   90.00
#
_symmetry.space_group_name_H-M   'P 1'
#
loop_
_entity.id
_entity.type
_entity.pdbx_description
1 polymer ?
#
loop_
_entity_poly.entity_id
_entity_poly.type
_entity_poly.pdbx_seq_one_letter_code
_entity_poly.pdbx_strand_id
1 'polypeptide(L)'
;MKQLKVEWMVNMLLILLIKSQGKKGEMMKKIKVMVVFGTRPEAIKMAPLVLELQKQSETIETITVVTAQHRQMLDQVLETFHIQPDYDLDIMGKNQSLLDITAKILEKFDPVVKEVHPDMILVHGDTTTTFAASLVAFYNQVRIGHVEAGLRTFDKYSPFPEEMNRQMTDNLADLYFAPTSESKANLLMEHHPESAIFITGNTAIDALRLTVQEDYHHQVLDQLDPEKKLVLVTMHRRENQGQPMRAVFGALREMVDAHPELEVVYPVHLSPAVQEAAKDILGDHDRIHLIAPLDVFDFHNLASRSYFIMSDSGGVQEEAPSLGKPVLVLRDTTERPEGVKAGTLKLVGTDPERVKEEMTALLTDSDLYQKMASARNPYGDGKASERIVQAIQHYYGLVDLVSEFREGEV
;
A
#
# COMPACT_ATOMS: atom_id res chain seq x y z
N MET A 1 2.05 -24.44 47.49
CA MET A 1 1.25 -23.29 46.99
C MET A 1 1.55 -21.96 47.68
N LYS A 2 1.75 -21.87 49.02
CA LYS A 2 2.11 -20.60 49.67
C LYS A 2 3.51 -20.08 49.32
N GLN A 3 4.50 -20.98 49.18
CA GLN A 3 5.88 -20.61 48.85
C GLN A 3 6.05 -20.06 47.43
N LEU A 4 5.37 -20.62 46.42
CA LEU A 4 5.35 -20.14 45.05
C LEU A 4 4.67 -18.74 44.87
N LYS A 5 3.66 -18.44 45.72
CA LYS A 5 3.04 -17.11 45.73
C LYS A 5 3.98 -16.04 46.31
N VAL A 6 4.81 -16.40 47.31
CA VAL A 6 5.76 -15.48 47.93
C VAL A 6 6.93 -15.20 46.96
N GLU A 7 7.47 -16.19 46.26
CA GLU A 7 8.51 -16.01 45.26
C GLU A 7 7.99 -15.16 44.07
N TRP A 8 6.78 -15.40 43.62
CA TRP A 8 6.18 -14.61 42.54
C TRP A 8 5.97 -13.15 42.95
N MET A 9 5.49 -12.88 44.18
CA MET A 9 5.35 -11.53 44.73
C MET A 9 6.69 -10.84 44.96
N VAL A 10 7.72 -11.56 45.42
CA VAL A 10 9.06 -10.98 45.58
C VAL A 10 9.70 -10.64 44.24
N ASN A 11 9.55 -11.49 43.23
CA ASN A 11 10.02 -11.20 41.88
C ASN A 11 9.26 -10.00 41.25
N MET A 12 7.94 -9.92 41.47
CA MET A 12 7.15 -8.78 40.99
C MET A 12 7.51 -7.48 41.70
N LEU A 13 7.78 -7.51 43.02
CA LEU A 13 8.27 -6.36 43.77
C LEU A 13 9.69 -5.96 43.36
N LEU A 14 10.56 -6.94 43.05
CA LEU A 14 11.90 -6.66 42.54
C LEU A 14 11.85 -6.00 41.15
N ILE A 15 10.98 -6.46 40.28
CA ILE A 15 10.74 -5.85 38.96
C ILE A 15 10.15 -4.44 39.11
N LEU A 16 9.22 -4.22 40.03
CA LEU A 16 8.67 -2.90 40.32
C LEU A 16 9.70 -1.96 40.98
N LEU A 17 10.57 -2.48 41.86
CA LEU A 17 11.68 -1.73 42.45
C LEU A 17 12.77 -1.38 41.43
N ILE A 18 13.09 -2.28 40.49
CA ILE A 18 14.01 -2.01 39.39
C ILE A 18 13.40 -0.96 38.44
N LYS A 19 12.10 -1.03 38.15
CA LYS A 19 11.38 0.00 37.38
C LYS A 19 11.28 1.34 38.13
N SER A 20 11.19 1.35 39.46
CA SER A 20 11.10 2.59 40.28
C SER A 20 12.47 3.24 40.58
N GLN A 21 13.56 2.48 40.46
CA GLN A 21 14.93 2.98 40.57
C GLN A 21 15.53 3.38 39.21
N GLY A 22 14.67 3.62 38.19
CA GLY A 22 15.11 4.22 36.94
C GLY A 22 15.92 5.47 37.21
N LYS A 23 17.21 5.38 36.95
CA LYS A 23 18.20 6.45 37.14
C LYS A 23 17.68 7.72 36.49
N LYS A 24 17.34 8.71 37.31
CA LYS A 24 17.23 10.11 36.87
C LYS A 24 18.57 10.50 36.26
N GLY A 25 18.62 10.55 34.91
CA GLY A 25 19.74 11.12 34.19
C GLY A 25 20.42 10.34 33.08
N GLU A 26 20.14 9.04 32.88
CA GLU A 26 20.55 8.36 31.63
C GLU A 26 19.46 8.61 30.58
N MET A 27 19.77 9.35 29.50
CA MET A 27 18.93 9.38 28.31
C MET A 27 18.74 7.93 27.86
N MET A 28 17.47 7.45 27.80
CA MET A 28 17.20 6.12 27.27
C MET A 28 17.77 6.03 25.85
N LYS A 29 18.58 4.99 25.58
CA LYS A 29 19.07 4.74 24.23
C LYS A 29 17.86 4.61 23.31
N LYS A 30 17.77 5.45 22.29
CA LYS A 30 16.71 5.36 21.28
C LYS A 30 16.85 4.05 20.49
N ILE A 31 15.72 3.49 20.12
CA ILE A 31 15.66 2.35 19.20
C ILE A 31 15.94 2.88 17.80
N LYS A 32 16.95 2.35 17.12
CA LYS A 32 17.26 2.71 15.74
C LYS A 32 16.44 1.87 14.79
N VAL A 33 15.46 2.48 14.14
CA VAL A 33 14.61 1.83 13.14
C VAL A 33 14.98 2.34 11.75
N MET A 34 15.47 1.44 10.90
CA MET A 34 15.84 1.73 9.54
C MET A 34 14.72 1.31 8.60
N VAL A 35 14.23 2.21 7.76
CA VAL A 35 13.16 1.98 6.79
C VAL A 35 13.75 1.92 5.40
N VAL A 36 13.56 0.81 4.68
CA VAL A 36 14.16 0.57 3.37
C VAL A 36 13.11 0.37 2.30
N PHE A 37 13.20 1.12 1.20
CA PHE A 37 12.34 0.97 0.03
C PHE A 37 13.04 1.47 -1.24
N GLY A 38 12.56 1.06 -2.42
CA GLY A 38 13.28 1.35 -3.67
C GLY A 38 12.41 1.70 -4.86
N THR A 39 11.12 1.42 -4.79
CA THR A 39 10.18 1.67 -5.89
C THR A 39 9.13 2.70 -5.50
N ARG A 40 8.46 3.29 -6.48
CA ARG A 40 7.36 4.25 -6.25
C ARG A 40 6.23 3.64 -5.39
N PRO A 41 5.70 2.44 -5.66
CA PRO A 41 4.64 1.86 -4.83
C PRO A 41 5.05 1.64 -3.38
N GLU A 42 6.28 1.15 -3.14
CA GLU A 42 6.81 1.02 -1.78
C GLU A 42 6.89 2.39 -1.08
N ALA A 43 7.44 3.41 -1.76
CA ALA A 43 7.59 4.74 -1.20
C ALA A 43 6.24 5.34 -0.77
N ILE A 44 5.19 5.21 -1.60
CA ILE A 44 3.84 5.69 -1.26
C ILE A 44 3.34 5.04 0.04
N LYS A 45 3.51 3.74 0.19
CA LYS A 45 3.03 2.97 1.33
C LYS A 45 3.93 3.11 2.58
N MET A 46 5.24 3.38 2.39
CA MET A 46 6.18 3.54 3.50
C MET A 46 6.30 4.99 3.99
N ALA A 47 5.98 5.99 3.18
CA ALA A 47 6.04 7.38 3.57
C ALA A 47 5.23 7.70 4.84
N PRO A 48 3.95 7.28 4.98
CA PRO A 48 3.19 7.49 6.20
C PRO A 48 3.87 6.88 7.43
N LEU A 49 4.48 5.69 7.27
CA LEU A 49 5.18 5.01 8.36
C LEU A 49 6.46 5.75 8.76
N VAL A 50 7.25 6.26 7.79
CA VAL A 50 8.42 7.10 8.08
C VAL A 50 8.01 8.32 8.89
N LEU A 51 6.95 9.02 8.45
CA LEU A 51 6.46 10.21 9.16
C LEU A 51 5.95 9.88 10.58
N GLU A 52 5.29 8.73 10.76
CA GLU A 52 4.80 8.31 12.07
C GLU A 52 5.95 7.92 13.03
N LEU A 53 6.98 7.22 12.52
CA LEU A 53 8.19 6.93 13.28
C LEU A 53 8.93 8.21 13.71
N GLN A 54 9.02 9.20 12.82
CA GLN A 54 9.66 10.50 13.12
C GLN A 54 8.95 11.27 14.23
N LYS A 55 7.62 11.13 14.38
CA LYS A 55 6.88 11.72 15.52
C LYS A 55 7.32 11.14 16.87
N GLN A 56 7.87 9.93 16.88
CA GLN A 56 8.34 9.24 18.09
C GLN A 56 9.82 9.50 18.40
N SER A 57 10.33 10.65 17.98
CA SER A 57 11.76 11.01 18.05
C SER A 57 12.37 11.01 19.47
N GLU A 58 11.58 10.95 20.52
CA GLU A 58 12.07 10.78 21.88
C GLU A 58 12.56 9.35 22.17
N THR A 59 11.94 8.34 21.55
CA THR A 59 12.19 6.91 21.78
C THR A 59 12.75 6.19 20.56
N ILE A 60 12.53 6.70 19.36
CA ILE A 60 12.92 6.09 18.08
C ILE A 60 13.83 7.06 17.32
N GLU A 61 14.95 6.54 16.82
CA GLU A 61 15.78 7.17 15.81
C GLU A 61 15.45 6.54 14.47
N THR A 62 14.79 7.30 13.58
CA THR A 62 14.35 6.83 12.26
C THR A 62 15.44 7.09 11.23
N ILE A 63 15.85 6.06 10.49
CA ILE A 63 16.81 6.15 9.38
C ILE A 63 16.12 5.72 8.10
N THR A 64 16.06 6.56 7.11
CA THR A 64 15.43 6.28 5.82
C THR A 64 16.48 5.95 4.77
N VAL A 65 16.40 4.77 4.18
CA VAL A 65 17.29 4.29 3.13
C VAL A 65 16.50 4.04 1.86
N VAL A 66 16.92 4.63 0.76
CA VAL A 66 16.33 4.37 -0.56
C VAL A 66 17.32 3.63 -1.44
N THR A 67 16.82 2.58 -2.14
CA THR A 67 17.66 1.90 -3.12
C THR A 67 17.65 2.60 -4.49
N ALA A 68 16.63 3.43 -4.74
CA ALA A 68 16.43 4.15 -5.99
C ALA A 68 16.43 3.22 -7.23
N GLN A 69 15.72 2.09 -7.12
CA GLN A 69 15.50 1.16 -8.23
C GLN A 69 14.78 1.85 -9.41
N HIS A 70 13.89 2.83 -9.13
CA HIS A 70 13.17 3.66 -10.10
C HIS A 70 13.32 5.14 -9.72
N ARG A 71 14.44 5.76 -10.08
CA ARG A 71 14.89 7.07 -9.61
C ARG A 71 13.85 8.18 -9.67
N GLN A 72 13.44 8.59 -10.86
CA GLN A 72 12.57 9.77 -11.04
C GLN A 72 11.22 9.63 -10.35
N MET A 73 10.62 8.43 -10.42
CA MET A 73 9.31 8.17 -9.83
C MET A 73 9.36 8.11 -8.30
N LEU A 74 10.49 7.68 -7.74
CA LEU A 74 10.72 7.66 -6.29
C LEU A 74 10.91 9.06 -5.76
N ASP A 75 11.74 9.88 -6.42
CA ASP A 75 12.04 11.25 -6.01
C ASP A 75 10.75 12.10 -5.91
N GLN A 76 9.81 11.96 -6.86
CA GLN A 76 8.51 12.62 -6.80
C GLN A 76 7.71 12.28 -5.53
N VAL A 77 7.73 11.02 -5.11
CA VAL A 77 7.03 10.60 -3.88
C VAL A 77 7.74 11.21 -2.65
N LEU A 78 9.06 11.15 -2.60
CA LEU A 78 9.83 11.75 -1.50
C LEU A 78 9.57 13.25 -1.37
N GLU A 79 9.51 13.97 -2.48
CA GLU A 79 9.14 15.40 -2.53
C GLU A 79 7.71 15.63 -2.01
N THR A 80 6.74 14.83 -2.49
CA THR A 80 5.32 14.93 -2.09
C THR A 80 5.13 14.78 -0.59
N PHE A 81 5.84 13.83 0.03
CA PHE A 81 5.76 13.58 1.47
C PHE A 81 6.80 14.34 2.30
N HIS A 82 7.61 15.20 1.67
CA HIS A 82 8.70 15.97 2.32
C HIS A 82 9.69 15.09 3.09
N ILE A 83 10.00 13.89 2.54
CA ILE A 83 10.95 12.96 3.12
C ILE A 83 12.31 13.14 2.46
N GLN A 84 13.32 13.39 3.28
CA GLN A 84 14.72 13.37 2.85
C GLN A 84 15.36 12.07 3.33
N PRO A 85 15.81 11.18 2.42
CA PRO A 85 16.47 9.95 2.82
C PRO A 85 17.85 10.24 3.43
N ASP A 86 18.23 9.48 4.46
CA ASP A 86 19.55 9.55 5.08
C ASP A 86 20.60 8.86 4.20
N TYR A 87 20.21 7.81 3.49
CA TYR A 87 21.07 7.07 2.56
C TYR A 87 20.36 6.81 1.24
N ASP A 88 21.07 7.03 0.16
CA ASP A 88 20.64 6.74 -1.19
C ASP A 88 21.62 5.80 -1.86
N LEU A 89 21.20 4.58 -2.14
CA LEU A 89 22.08 3.54 -2.70
C LEU A 89 22.27 3.68 -4.21
N ASP A 90 21.39 4.43 -4.89
CA ASP A 90 21.46 4.70 -6.34
C ASP A 90 21.83 3.44 -7.16
N ILE A 91 20.95 2.43 -7.11
CA ILE A 91 21.19 1.16 -7.77
C ILE A 91 20.67 1.11 -9.21
N MET A 92 19.93 2.16 -9.64
CA MET A 92 19.33 2.19 -10.97
C MET A 92 20.38 2.06 -12.07
N GLY A 93 20.11 1.22 -13.04
CA GLY A 93 20.96 1.03 -14.22
C GLY A 93 20.15 0.63 -15.45
N LYS A 94 20.77 0.75 -16.63
CA LYS A 94 20.10 0.34 -17.90
C LYS A 94 20.11 -1.18 -18.04
N ASN A 95 18.94 -1.75 -18.40
CA ASN A 95 18.78 -3.17 -18.73
C ASN A 95 19.26 -4.14 -17.64
N GLN A 96 19.01 -3.82 -16.36
CA GLN A 96 19.38 -4.68 -15.25
C GLN A 96 18.48 -5.92 -15.17
N SER A 97 19.09 -7.07 -14.95
CA SER A 97 18.40 -8.30 -14.55
C SER A 97 18.02 -8.25 -13.05
N LEU A 98 17.15 -9.13 -12.62
CA LEU A 98 16.85 -9.31 -11.18
C LEU A 98 18.10 -9.66 -10.37
N LEU A 99 19.02 -10.42 -10.94
CA LEU A 99 20.31 -10.75 -10.30
C LEU A 99 21.18 -9.51 -10.12
N ASP A 100 21.26 -8.64 -11.12
CA ASP A 100 22.04 -7.40 -11.02
C ASP A 100 21.49 -6.47 -9.92
N ILE A 101 20.15 -6.34 -9.84
CA ILE A 101 19.49 -5.56 -8.80
C ILE A 101 19.79 -6.14 -7.43
N THR A 102 19.60 -7.46 -7.25
CA THR A 102 19.87 -8.15 -5.99
C THR A 102 21.31 -7.96 -5.55
N ALA A 103 22.29 -8.23 -6.44
CA ALA A 103 23.71 -8.10 -6.14
C ALA A 103 24.07 -6.68 -5.71
N LYS A 104 23.60 -5.67 -6.43
CA LYS A 104 23.88 -4.26 -6.10
C LYS A 104 23.31 -3.87 -4.71
N ILE A 105 22.09 -4.33 -4.38
CA ILE A 105 21.52 -4.05 -3.06
C ILE A 105 22.39 -4.70 -1.98
N LEU A 106 22.77 -5.97 -2.14
CA LEU A 106 23.63 -6.67 -1.17
C LEU A 106 24.95 -5.92 -0.96
N GLU A 107 25.62 -5.52 -2.05
CA GLU A 107 26.91 -4.83 -2.00
C GLU A 107 26.83 -3.45 -1.38
N LYS A 108 25.80 -2.66 -1.72
CA LYS A 108 25.70 -1.26 -1.29
C LYS A 108 25.00 -1.08 0.07
N PHE A 109 24.11 -1.98 0.43
CA PHE A 109 23.34 -1.86 1.67
C PHE A 109 24.08 -2.45 2.88
N ASP A 110 24.86 -3.52 2.72
CA ASP A 110 25.62 -4.14 3.83
C ASP A 110 26.57 -3.15 4.55
N PRO A 111 27.34 -2.30 3.86
CA PRO A 111 28.16 -1.28 4.52
C PRO A 111 27.34 -0.27 5.33
N VAL A 112 26.15 0.13 4.85
CA VAL A 112 25.26 1.05 5.57
C VAL A 112 24.75 0.42 6.86
N VAL A 113 24.31 -0.84 6.82
CA VAL A 113 23.86 -1.56 8.03
C VAL A 113 25.00 -1.69 9.05
N LYS A 114 26.22 -1.98 8.58
CA LYS A 114 27.41 -2.06 9.45
C LYS A 114 27.87 -0.72 10.02
N GLU A 115 27.58 0.39 9.35
CA GLU A 115 27.87 1.73 9.84
C GLU A 115 26.84 2.18 10.89
N VAL A 116 25.56 2.02 10.54
CA VAL A 116 24.43 2.54 11.36
C VAL A 116 24.17 1.67 12.60
N HIS A 117 24.36 0.35 12.50
CA HIS A 117 23.97 -0.62 13.53
C HIS A 117 22.51 -0.44 13.97
N PRO A 118 21.51 -0.58 13.06
CA PRO A 118 20.11 -0.44 13.41
C PRO A 118 19.67 -1.58 14.34
N ASP A 119 18.71 -1.29 15.24
CA ASP A 119 18.08 -2.30 16.08
C ASP A 119 17.01 -3.10 15.30
N MET A 120 16.38 -2.45 14.29
CA MET A 120 15.39 -3.08 13.39
C MET A 120 15.45 -2.45 12.00
N ILE A 121 15.22 -3.29 10.97
CA ILE A 121 15.02 -2.87 9.58
C ILE A 121 13.58 -3.17 9.18
N LEU A 122 12.88 -2.17 8.63
CA LEU A 122 11.54 -2.32 8.07
C LEU A 122 11.63 -2.41 6.55
N VAL A 123 10.98 -3.40 5.99
CA VAL A 123 10.83 -3.62 4.55
C VAL A 123 9.36 -3.74 4.19
N HIS A 124 9.00 -3.56 2.91
CA HIS A 124 7.61 -3.53 2.50
C HIS A 124 7.31 -4.44 1.31
N GLY A 125 6.27 -5.26 1.45
CA GLY A 125 5.70 -6.04 0.35
C GLY A 125 6.66 -7.07 -0.22
N ASP A 126 6.89 -7.05 -1.54
CA ASP A 126 7.42 -8.19 -2.27
C ASP A 126 8.42 -7.85 -3.38
N THR A 127 8.97 -6.65 -3.36
CA THR A 127 9.97 -6.27 -4.36
C THR A 127 11.32 -6.99 -4.15
N THR A 128 12.17 -6.94 -5.17
CA THR A 128 13.55 -7.41 -5.03
C THR A 128 14.31 -6.61 -3.96
N THR A 129 13.99 -5.33 -3.78
CA THR A 129 14.52 -4.50 -2.69
C THR A 129 14.16 -5.09 -1.32
N THR A 130 12.90 -5.44 -1.11
CA THR A 130 12.39 -6.03 0.13
C THR A 130 13.16 -7.30 0.50
N PHE A 131 13.25 -8.24 -0.42
CA PHE A 131 13.96 -9.51 -0.20
C PHE A 131 15.46 -9.30 0.03
N ALA A 132 16.13 -8.53 -0.84
CA ALA A 132 17.58 -8.35 -0.73
C ALA A 132 17.98 -7.58 0.55
N ALA A 133 17.20 -6.56 0.95
CA ALA A 133 17.43 -5.84 2.19
C ALA A 133 17.22 -6.74 3.42
N SER A 134 16.20 -7.62 3.40
CA SER A 134 15.97 -8.61 4.46
C SER A 134 17.12 -9.60 4.58
N LEU A 135 17.70 -10.04 3.47
CA LEU A 135 18.84 -10.93 3.47
C LEU A 135 20.09 -10.26 4.09
N VAL A 136 20.35 -8.98 3.77
CA VAL A 136 21.43 -8.21 4.41
C VAL A 136 21.18 -8.07 5.92
N ALA A 137 19.95 -7.74 6.33
CA ALA A 137 19.57 -7.63 7.73
C ALA A 137 19.83 -8.94 8.49
N PHE A 138 19.39 -10.06 7.91
CA PHE A 138 19.59 -11.40 8.49
C PHE A 138 21.08 -11.74 8.67
N TYR A 139 21.93 -11.48 7.66
CA TYR A 139 23.37 -11.74 7.75
C TYR A 139 24.08 -10.86 8.79
N ASN A 140 23.56 -9.66 9.05
CA ASN A 140 24.06 -8.75 10.09
C ASN A 140 23.37 -8.96 11.45
N GLN A 141 22.49 -9.96 11.59
CA GLN A 141 21.73 -10.28 12.81
C GLN A 141 20.87 -9.09 13.31
N VAL A 142 20.37 -8.27 12.39
CA VAL A 142 19.45 -7.18 12.66
C VAL A 142 18.02 -7.69 12.56
N ARG A 143 17.14 -7.26 13.46
CA ARG A 143 15.71 -7.62 13.44
C ARG A 143 15.03 -7.06 12.21
N ILE A 144 14.04 -7.81 11.70
CA ILE A 144 13.31 -7.48 10.48
C ILE A 144 11.82 -7.37 10.78
N GLY A 145 11.23 -6.22 10.45
CA GLY A 145 9.79 -6.03 10.41
C GLY A 145 9.29 -5.99 8.96
N HIS A 146 8.37 -6.88 8.62
CA HIS A 146 7.81 -6.95 7.27
C HIS A 146 6.44 -6.29 7.22
N VAL A 147 6.35 -5.14 6.53
CA VAL A 147 5.11 -4.39 6.27
C VAL A 147 4.42 -4.98 5.05
N GLU A 148 3.11 -5.18 5.11
CA GLU A 148 2.30 -5.89 4.10
C GLU A 148 2.68 -7.39 4.02
N ALA A 149 2.94 -8.02 5.18
CA ALA A 149 3.28 -9.42 5.29
C ALA A 149 2.06 -10.35 5.08
N GLY A 150 2.31 -11.55 4.59
CA GLY A 150 1.30 -12.63 4.56
C GLY A 150 0.38 -12.64 3.34
N LEU A 151 0.56 -11.78 2.34
CA LEU A 151 -0.12 -11.92 1.05
C LEU A 151 0.35 -13.19 0.33
N ARG A 152 -0.58 -13.99 -0.24
CA ARG A 152 -0.26 -15.24 -0.95
C ARG A 152 -1.12 -15.46 -2.18
N THR A 153 -0.49 -15.99 -3.21
CA THR A 153 -1.16 -16.62 -4.35
C THR A 153 -0.96 -18.12 -4.35
N PHE A 154 0.07 -18.62 -3.63
CA PHE A 154 0.51 -20.01 -3.61
C PHE A 154 1.01 -20.54 -4.96
N ASP A 155 1.19 -19.66 -5.94
CA ASP A 155 1.83 -19.98 -7.22
C ASP A 155 3.14 -19.20 -7.34
N LYS A 156 4.28 -19.88 -7.14
CA LYS A 156 5.63 -19.29 -7.12
C LYS A 156 6.02 -18.51 -8.40
N TYR A 157 5.26 -18.66 -9.47
CA TYR A 157 5.51 -17.99 -10.74
C TYR A 157 4.45 -16.94 -11.07
N SER A 158 3.44 -16.72 -10.18
CA SER A 158 2.35 -15.78 -10.42
C SER A 158 1.90 -15.06 -9.12
N PRO A 159 2.25 -13.78 -8.95
CA PRO A 159 3.16 -12.95 -9.77
C PRO A 159 4.63 -13.36 -9.61
N PHE A 160 5.43 -13.11 -10.62
CA PHE A 160 6.87 -13.42 -10.63
C PHE A 160 7.71 -12.14 -10.75
N PRO A 161 8.69 -11.90 -9.86
CA PRO A 161 9.21 -12.77 -8.78
C PRO A 161 8.52 -12.55 -7.42
N GLU A 162 7.46 -11.77 -7.34
CA GLU A 162 6.89 -11.19 -6.12
C GLU A 162 6.44 -12.27 -5.12
N GLU A 163 5.80 -13.34 -5.57
CA GLU A 163 5.31 -14.38 -4.65
C GLU A 163 6.45 -15.03 -3.85
N MET A 164 7.57 -15.32 -4.51
CA MET A 164 8.71 -15.90 -3.81
C MET A 164 9.46 -14.87 -2.96
N ASN A 165 9.53 -13.63 -3.42
CA ASN A 165 10.16 -12.56 -2.63
C ASN A 165 9.44 -12.40 -1.28
N ARG A 166 8.09 -12.37 -1.27
CA ARG A 166 7.32 -12.19 -0.02
C ARG A 166 7.45 -13.38 0.91
N GLN A 167 7.38 -14.61 0.37
CA GLN A 167 7.57 -15.82 1.18
C GLN A 167 8.97 -15.89 1.79
N MET A 168 10.02 -15.59 1.02
CA MET A 168 11.39 -15.58 1.54
C MET A 168 11.60 -14.47 2.57
N THR A 169 10.99 -13.29 2.36
CA THR A 169 11.03 -12.18 3.33
C THR A 169 10.33 -12.58 4.63
N ASP A 170 9.13 -13.17 4.56
CA ASP A 170 8.42 -13.67 5.75
C ASP A 170 9.23 -14.71 6.53
N ASN A 171 9.97 -15.59 5.83
CA ASN A 171 10.86 -16.56 6.52
C ASN A 171 12.07 -15.92 7.21
N LEU A 172 12.44 -14.69 6.86
CA LEU A 172 13.53 -13.94 7.49
C LEU A 172 13.04 -12.99 8.58
N ALA A 173 11.76 -12.60 8.55
CA ALA A 173 11.19 -11.57 9.41
C ALA A 173 11.03 -12.03 10.88
N ASP A 174 11.16 -11.07 11.79
CA ASP A 174 10.90 -11.22 13.25
C ASP A 174 9.51 -10.69 13.63
N LEU A 175 9.00 -9.66 12.91
CA LEU A 175 7.66 -9.08 13.09
C LEU A 175 6.93 -9.01 11.75
N TYR A 176 5.64 -9.29 11.78
CA TYR A 176 4.77 -9.34 10.62
C TYR A 176 3.62 -8.36 10.77
N PHE A 177 3.54 -7.36 9.90
CA PHE A 177 2.47 -6.38 9.87
C PHE A 177 1.51 -6.75 8.74
N ALA A 178 0.54 -7.60 9.08
CA ALA A 178 -0.42 -8.13 8.14
C ALA A 178 -1.51 -7.09 7.84
N PRO A 179 -1.86 -6.82 6.56
CA PRO A 179 -2.90 -5.87 6.24
C PRO A 179 -4.30 -6.35 6.64
N THR A 180 -4.57 -7.66 6.58
CA THR A 180 -5.89 -8.26 6.81
C THR A 180 -5.81 -9.51 7.67
N SER A 181 -6.97 -9.98 8.14
CA SER A 181 -7.10 -11.26 8.84
C SER A 181 -6.74 -12.45 7.94
N GLU A 182 -6.98 -12.36 6.63
CA GLU A 182 -6.59 -13.39 5.66
C GLU A 182 -5.06 -13.48 5.54
N SER A 183 -4.37 -12.34 5.47
CA SER A 183 -2.91 -12.30 5.49
C SER A 183 -2.32 -12.90 6.77
N LYS A 184 -2.90 -12.61 7.95
CA LYS A 184 -2.53 -13.25 9.22
C LYS A 184 -2.76 -14.77 9.16
N ALA A 185 -3.88 -15.22 8.61
CA ALA A 185 -4.19 -16.65 8.49
C ALA A 185 -3.16 -17.38 7.61
N ASN A 186 -2.69 -16.76 6.51
CA ASN A 186 -1.64 -17.33 5.67
C ASN A 186 -0.32 -17.51 6.44
N LEU A 187 0.09 -16.50 7.21
CA LEU A 187 1.29 -16.59 8.05
C LEU A 187 1.19 -17.68 9.11
N LEU A 188 0.02 -17.80 9.76
CA LEU A 188 -0.22 -18.87 10.75
C LEU A 188 -0.20 -20.26 10.10
N MET A 189 -0.71 -20.41 8.89
CA MET A 189 -0.68 -21.66 8.13
C MET A 189 0.77 -22.07 7.78
N GLU A 190 1.65 -21.09 7.58
CA GLU A 190 3.09 -21.30 7.36
C GLU A 190 3.88 -21.43 8.67
N HIS A 191 3.20 -21.52 9.82
CA HIS A 191 3.78 -21.72 11.15
C HIS A 191 4.58 -20.54 11.71
N HIS A 192 4.34 -19.32 11.22
CA HIS A 192 4.92 -18.15 11.87
C HIS A 192 4.27 -17.91 13.24
N PRO A 193 5.04 -17.40 14.24
CA PRO A 193 4.55 -17.28 15.61
C PRO A 193 3.47 -16.21 15.74
N GLU A 194 2.30 -16.57 16.27
CA GLU A 194 1.15 -15.66 16.38
C GLU A 194 1.48 -14.38 17.17
N SER A 195 2.35 -14.49 18.18
CA SER A 195 2.77 -13.35 19.01
C SER A 195 3.60 -12.30 18.25
N ALA A 196 4.07 -12.62 17.05
CA ALA A 196 4.83 -11.72 16.19
C ALA A 196 3.99 -11.14 15.03
N ILE A 197 2.72 -11.55 14.89
CA ILE A 197 1.85 -11.15 13.79
C ILE A 197 0.80 -10.15 14.29
N PHE A 198 0.80 -8.95 13.71
CA PHE A 198 -0.14 -7.88 14.05
C PHE A 198 -0.99 -7.52 12.82
N ILE A 199 -2.32 -7.49 12.97
CA ILE A 199 -3.21 -7.00 11.91
C ILE A 199 -3.22 -5.48 12.00
N THR A 200 -2.58 -4.81 11.04
CA THR A 200 -2.39 -3.36 11.06
C THR A 200 -3.34 -2.60 10.14
N GLY A 201 -3.87 -3.23 9.11
CA GLY A 201 -4.38 -2.57 7.91
C GLY A 201 -3.24 -2.27 6.94
N ASN A 202 -3.60 -1.77 5.75
CA ASN A 202 -2.65 -1.44 4.68
C ASN A 202 -2.26 0.04 4.78
N THR A 203 -0.96 0.33 4.77
CA THR A 203 -0.41 1.69 4.81
C THR A 203 -0.73 2.55 3.57
N ALA A 204 -1.21 1.94 2.47
CA ALA A 204 -1.78 2.68 1.34
C ALA A 204 -2.95 3.59 1.76
N ILE A 205 -3.75 3.14 2.74
CA ILE A 205 -4.89 3.90 3.23
C ILE A 205 -4.42 5.10 4.08
N ASP A 206 -3.31 4.94 4.79
CA ASP A 206 -2.67 6.06 5.50
C ASP A 206 -2.17 7.13 4.52
N ALA A 207 -1.64 6.70 3.37
CA ALA A 207 -1.18 7.63 2.33
C ALA A 207 -2.31 8.51 1.78
N LEU A 208 -3.51 7.96 1.58
CA LEU A 208 -4.69 8.74 1.17
C LEU A 208 -4.98 9.90 2.11
N ARG A 209 -4.87 9.68 3.43
CA ARG A 209 -5.12 10.73 4.44
C ARG A 209 -4.11 11.88 4.37
N LEU A 210 -2.93 11.64 3.81
CA LEU A 210 -1.88 12.64 3.67
C LEU A 210 -1.91 13.34 2.31
N THR A 211 -2.50 12.72 1.29
CA THR A 211 -2.47 13.22 -0.09
C THR A 211 -3.78 13.87 -0.52
N VAL A 212 -4.93 13.45 -0.01
CA VAL A 212 -6.22 14.05 -0.38
C VAL A 212 -6.40 15.38 0.34
N GLN A 213 -6.68 16.43 -0.44
CA GLN A 213 -6.87 17.80 0.05
C GLN A 213 -8.21 18.36 -0.43
N GLU A 214 -8.88 19.13 0.41
CA GLU A 214 -10.14 19.80 0.07
C GLU A 214 -9.92 20.88 -1.01
N ASP A 215 -8.89 21.69 -0.84
CA ASP A 215 -8.55 22.82 -1.73
C ASP A 215 -7.64 22.42 -2.91
N TYR A 216 -7.79 21.16 -3.38
CA TYR A 216 -6.97 20.68 -4.48
C TYR A 216 -7.40 21.25 -5.83
N HIS A 217 -6.44 21.70 -6.64
CA HIS A 217 -6.61 22.19 -7.99
C HIS A 217 -5.79 21.39 -8.99
N HIS A 218 -6.39 21.07 -10.12
CA HIS A 218 -5.71 20.46 -11.25
C HIS A 218 -6.35 20.94 -12.56
N GLN A 219 -5.53 21.17 -13.57
CA GLN A 219 -5.97 21.71 -14.86
C GLN A 219 -7.16 20.92 -15.48
N VAL A 220 -7.20 19.60 -15.32
CA VAL A 220 -8.32 18.81 -15.83
C VAL A 220 -9.61 19.12 -15.09
N LEU A 221 -9.58 19.32 -13.76
CA LEU A 221 -10.77 19.64 -12.96
C LEU A 221 -11.39 20.98 -13.35
N ASP A 222 -10.54 21.96 -13.73
CA ASP A 222 -11.00 23.28 -14.18
C ASP A 222 -11.76 23.21 -15.52
N GLN A 223 -11.61 22.12 -16.27
CA GLN A 223 -12.27 21.88 -17.55
C GLN A 223 -13.55 21.05 -17.42
N LEU A 224 -13.76 20.39 -16.28
CA LEU A 224 -14.93 19.56 -16.03
C LEU A 224 -16.15 20.40 -15.64
N ASP A 225 -17.31 19.90 -16.03
CA ASP A 225 -18.59 20.47 -15.57
C ASP A 225 -18.89 19.94 -14.15
N PRO A 226 -18.95 20.82 -13.13
CA PRO A 226 -19.16 20.41 -11.74
C PRO A 226 -20.52 19.75 -11.48
N GLU A 227 -21.50 19.90 -12.38
CA GLU A 227 -22.83 19.28 -12.28
C GLU A 227 -22.83 17.84 -12.81
N LYS A 228 -21.75 17.40 -13.46
CA LYS A 228 -21.65 16.04 -14.02
C LYS A 228 -21.03 15.04 -13.05
N LYS A 229 -21.37 13.79 -13.28
CA LYS A 229 -20.82 12.65 -12.56
C LYS A 229 -19.47 12.26 -13.19
N LEU A 230 -18.38 12.52 -12.48
CA LEU A 230 -17.04 12.17 -12.94
C LEU A 230 -16.78 10.67 -12.79
N VAL A 231 -16.40 10.00 -13.85
CA VAL A 231 -15.86 8.63 -13.84
C VAL A 231 -14.35 8.68 -14.05
N LEU A 232 -13.59 8.18 -13.07
CA LEU A 232 -12.16 8.02 -13.21
C LEU A 232 -11.85 6.62 -13.74
N VAL A 233 -11.09 6.55 -14.84
CA VAL A 233 -10.75 5.28 -15.49
C VAL A 233 -9.25 5.01 -15.38
N THR A 234 -8.87 3.81 -15.02
CA THR A 234 -7.49 3.32 -15.17
C THR A 234 -7.50 1.89 -15.70
N MET A 235 -6.87 1.64 -16.84
CA MET A 235 -6.78 0.34 -17.47
C MET A 235 -5.44 0.21 -18.19
N HIS A 236 -4.60 -0.71 -17.76
CA HIS A 236 -3.24 -0.84 -18.30
C HIS A 236 -2.64 -2.25 -18.20
N ARG A 237 -3.31 -3.20 -17.57
CA ARG A 237 -2.78 -4.56 -17.40
C ARG A 237 -2.59 -5.25 -18.74
N ARG A 238 -1.52 -6.04 -18.86
CA ARG A 238 -1.14 -6.73 -20.11
C ARG A 238 -2.21 -7.69 -20.58
N GLU A 239 -2.86 -8.40 -19.64
CA GLU A 239 -3.94 -9.34 -19.90
C GLU A 239 -5.15 -8.68 -20.57
N ASN A 240 -5.37 -7.39 -20.35
CA ASN A 240 -6.47 -6.63 -20.91
C ASN A 240 -6.14 -5.96 -22.26
N GLN A 241 -4.87 -5.90 -22.65
CA GLN A 241 -4.48 -5.21 -23.89
C GLN A 241 -5.05 -5.91 -25.14
N GLY A 242 -5.30 -5.13 -26.19
CA GLY A 242 -5.90 -5.60 -27.43
C GLY A 242 -7.44 -5.55 -27.42
N GLN A 243 -8.10 -6.61 -27.82
CA GLN A 243 -9.56 -6.66 -27.95
C GLN A 243 -10.33 -6.43 -26.65
N PRO A 244 -9.95 -6.99 -25.48
CA PRO A 244 -10.67 -6.73 -24.23
C PRO A 244 -10.71 -5.25 -23.88
N MET A 245 -9.56 -4.55 -23.97
CA MET A 245 -9.46 -3.12 -23.70
C MET A 245 -10.31 -2.30 -24.67
N ARG A 246 -10.24 -2.62 -25.95
CA ARG A 246 -11.03 -1.94 -26.98
C ARG A 246 -12.54 -2.13 -26.77
N ALA A 247 -12.97 -3.30 -26.31
CA ALA A 247 -14.36 -3.58 -25.98
C ALA A 247 -14.86 -2.73 -24.80
N VAL A 248 -14.06 -2.63 -23.73
CA VAL A 248 -14.36 -1.77 -22.57
C VAL A 248 -14.41 -0.30 -22.97
N PHE A 249 -13.47 0.17 -23.77
CA PHE A 249 -13.47 1.57 -24.24
C PHE A 249 -14.67 1.88 -25.15
N GLY A 250 -15.08 0.93 -25.99
CA GLY A 250 -16.31 1.05 -26.77
C GLY A 250 -17.54 1.19 -25.90
N ALA A 251 -17.69 0.30 -24.90
CA ALA A 251 -18.78 0.36 -23.93
C ALA A 251 -18.78 1.68 -23.13
N LEU A 252 -17.61 2.15 -22.68
CA LEU A 252 -17.47 3.43 -21.98
C LEU A 252 -17.94 4.58 -22.86
N ARG A 253 -17.54 4.63 -24.13
CA ARG A 253 -17.97 5.65 -25.08
C ARG A 253 -19.48 5.64 -25.28
N GLU A 254 -20.07 4.46 -25.54
CA GLU A 254 -21.52 4.30 -25.68
C GLU A 254 -22.27 4.79 -24.42
N MET A 255 -21.75 4.52 -23.23
CA MET A 255 -22.33 4.99 -21.97
C MET A 255 -22.26 6.51 -21.85
N VAL A 256 -21.14 7.13 -22.19
CA VAL A 256 -21.01 8.59 -22.17
C VAL A 256 -21.92 9.24 -23.20
N ASP A 257 -22.09 8.66 -24.39
CA ASP A 257 -23.03 9.14 -25.41
C ASP A 257 -24.48 9.07 -24.92
N ALA A 258 -24.88 7.97 -24.27
CA ALA A 258 -26.23 7.74 -23.76
C ALA A 258 -26.56 8.55 -22.49
N HIS A 259 -25.58 8.91 -21.71
CA HIS A 259 -25.71 9.58 -20.40
C HIS A 259 -25.04 10.96 -20.41
N PRO A 260 -25.78 12.05 -20.73
CA PRO A 260 -25.22 13.40 -20.79
C PRO A 260 -24.68 13.92 -19.44
N GLU A 261 -25.10 13.32 -18.33
CA GLU A 261 -24.60 13.61 -16.99
C GLU A 261 -23.23 13.01 -16.69
N LEU A 262 -22.67 12.15 -17.56
CA LEU A 262 -21.34 11.57 -17.38
C LEU A 262 -20.24 12.40 -17.99
N GLU A 263 -19.14 12.46 -17.28
CA GLU A 263 -17.85 12.96 -17.74
C GLU A 263 -16.73 12.03 -17.28
N VAL A 264 -15.73 11.79 -18.12
CA VAL A 264 -14.69 10.79 -17.88
C VAL A 264 -13.32 11.44 -17.89
N VAL A 265 -12.50 11.10 -16.91
CA VAL A 265 -11.06 11.36 -16.91
C VAL A 265 -10.31 10.03 -16.96
N TYR A 266 -9.43 9.90 -17.94
CA TYR A 266 -8.58 8.74 -18.10
C TYR A 266 -7.09 9.14 -18.17
N PRO A 267 -6.32 8.99 -17.09
CA PRO A 267 -4.86 9.07 -17.12
C PRO A 267 -4.28 7.91 -17.92
N VAL A 268 -3.87 8.17 -19.16
CA VAL A 268 -3.51 7.13 -20.13
C VAL A 268 -2.10 6.62 -19.86
N HIS A 269 -1.96 5.32 -19.62
CA HIS A 269 -0.66 4.68 -19.43
C HIS A 269 0.25 4.83 -20.66
N LEU A 270 1.57 4.96 -20.42
CA LEU A 270 2.56 5.24 -21.48
C LEU A 270 2.80 4.07 -22.46
N SER A 271 2.23 2.88 -22.23
CA SER A 271 2.30 1.76 -23.17
C SER A 271 1.70 2.15 -24.52
N PRO A 272 2.42 1.97 -25.65
CA PRO A 272 1.92 2.30 -26.99
C PRO A 272 0.56 1.65 -27.31
N ALA A 273 0.38 0.38 -26.90
CA ALA A 273 -0.86 -0.35 -27.14
C ALA A 273 -2.06 0.27 -26.41
N VAL A 274 -1.85 0.82 -25.20
CA VAL A 274 -2.89 1.52 -24.42
C VAL A 274 -3.19 2.88 -25.04
N GLN A 275 -2.16 3.63 -25.39
CA GLN A 275 -2.31 4.96 -26.01
C GLN A 275 -3.04 4.90 -27.35
N GLU A 276 -2.70 3.93 -28.19
CA GLU A 276 -3.36 3.72 -29.48
C GLU A 276 -4.85 3.40 -29.29
N ALA A 277 -5.17 2.43 -28.44
CA ALA A 277 -6.57 2.04 -28.21
C ALA A 277 -7.41 3.20 -27.60
N ALA A 278 -6.85 3.92 -26.63
CA ALA A 278 -7.51 5.05 -26.00
C ALA A 278 -7.76 6.19 -27.01
N LYS A 279 -6.74 6.55 -27.80
CA LYS A 279 -6.86 7.61 -28.82
C LYS A 279 -7.86 7.25 -29.91
N ASP A 280 -7.82 6.01 -30.42
CA ASP A 280 -8.69 5.56 -31.51
C ASP A 280 -10.17 5.57 -31.12
N ILE A 281 -10.50 5.20 -29.88
CA ILE A 281 -11.88 4.98 -29.47
C ILE A 281 -12.44 6.16 -28.66
N LEU A 282 -11.62 6.79 -27.84
CA LEU A 282 -12.04 7.80 -26.88
C LEU A 282 -11.57 9.22 -27.21
N GLY A 283 -10.60 9.38 -28.14
CA GLY A 283 -9.82 10.58 -28.30
C GLY A 283 -10.54 11.79 -28.95
N ASP A 284 -11.73 11.62 -29.51
CA ASP A 284 -12.48 12.65 -30.21
C ASP A 284 -13.82 13.00 -29.52
N HIS A 285 -13.92 12.75 -28.22
CA HIS A 285 -15.16 12.97 -27.47
C HIS A 285 -15.00 14.09 -26.43
N ASP A 286 -15.85 15.14 -26.50
CA ASP A 286 -15.76 16.35 -25.67
C ASP A 286 -15.87 16.10 -24.15
N ARG A 287 -16.50 15.00 -23.73
CA ARG A 287 -16.71 14.64 -22.33
C ARG A 287 -15.80 13.49 -21.87
N ILE A 288 -14.78 13.13 -22.67
CA ILE A 288 -13.78 12.11 -22.30
C ILE A 288 -12.39 12.75 -22.38
N HIS A 289 -11.79 12.98 -21.23
CA HIS A 289 -10.51 13.67 -21.10
C HIS A 289 -9.37 12.66 -20.97
N LEU A 290 -8.64 12.46 -22.07
CA LEU A 290 -7.40 11.65 -22.05
C LEU A 290 -6.25 12.56 -21.59
N ILE A 291 -5.67 12.24 -20.44
CA ILE A 291 -4.59 13.03 -19.85
C ILE A 291 -3.31 12.22 -19.69
N ALA A 292 -2.20 12.89 -19.41
CA ALA A 292 -0.95 12.22 -19.05
C ALA A 292 -1.12 11.40 -17.75
N PRO A 293 -0.30 10.37 -17.53
CA PRO A 293 -0.27 9.66 -16.26
C PRO A 293 -0.08 10.62 -15.10
N LEU A 294 -0.84 10.40 -14.03
CA LEU A 294 -0.80 11.22 -12.82
C LEU A 294 0.22 10.68 -11.82
N ASP A 295 0.74 11.56 -10.98
CA ASP A 295 1.39 11.13 -9.76
C ASP A 295 0.37 10.66 -8.71
N VAL A 296 0.84 10.22 -7.56
CA VAL A 296 -0.03 9.69 -6.50
C VAL A 296 -0.93 10.77 -5.89
N PHE A 297 -0.41 11.97 -5.74
CA PHE A 297 -1.14 13.09 -5.16
C PHE A 297 -2.31 13.50 -6.05
N ASP A 298 -2.04 13.71 -7.33
CA ASP A 298 -3.06 14.07 -8.33
C ASP A 298 -4.08 12.94 -8.50
N PHE A 299 -3.61 11.68 -8.55
CA PHE A 299 -4.50 10.53 -8.70
C PHE A 299 -5.49 10.40 -7.52
N HIS A 300 -5.00 10.49 -6.27
CA HIS A 300 -5.84 10.38 -5.07
C HIS A 300 -6.88 11.52 -5.00
N ASN A 301 -6.48 12.72 -5.38
CA ASN A 301 -7.38 13.88 -5.40
C ASN A 301 -8.44 13.80 -6.49
N LEU A 302 -8.11 13.29 -7.68
CA LEU A 302 -9.12 13.03 -8.71
C LEU A 302 -10.04 11.87 -8.30
N ALA A 303 -9.49 10.79 -7.74
CA ALA A 303 -10.26 9.68 -7.24
C ALA A 303 -11.27 10.10 -6.15
N SER A 304 -10.87 10.97 -5.22
CA SER A 304 -11.75 11.51 -4.18
C SER A 304 -12.92 12.34 -4.72
N ARG A 305 -12.79 12.91 -5.91
CA ARG A 305 -13.80 13.73 -6.59
C ARG A 305 -14.62 12.94 -7.60
N SER A 306 -14.24 11.70 -7.89
CA SER A 306 -15.00 10.86 -8.82
C SER A 306 -16.35 10.42 -8.23
N TYR A 307 -17.32 10.14 -9.09
CA TYR A 307 -18.58 9.51 -8.71
C TYR A 307 -18.36 8.02 -8.47
N PHE A 308 -17.77 7.31 -9.42
CA PHE A 308 -17.23 5.97 -9.26
C PHE A 308 -15.93 5.80 -10.07
N ILE A 309 -15.24 4.68 -9.86
CA ILE A 309 -13.96 4.38 -10.50
C ILE A 309 -14.07 3.07 -11.30
N MET A 310 -13.49 3.05 -12.50
CA MET A 310 -13.32 1.85 -13.31
C MET A 310 -11.83 1.51 -13.38
N SER A 311 -11.43 0.33 -12.90
CA SER A 311 -10.00 0.03 -12.78
C SER A 311 -9.65 -1.44 -12.92
N ASP A 312 -8.48 -1.73 -13.53
CA ASP A 312 -7.82 -3.04 -13.45
C ASP A 312 -6.65 -3.07 -12.45
N SER A 313 -6.41 -1.96 -11.74
CA SER A 313 -5.32 -1.81 -10.77
C SER A 313 -5.66 -2.41 -9.41
N GLY A 314 -4.72 -3.20 -8.84
CA GLY A 314 -4.86 -3.72 -7.48
C GLY A 314 -4.83 -2.63 -6.40
N GLY A 315 -3.95 -1.63 -6.52
CA GLY A 315 -3.87 -0.52 -5.56
C GLY A 315 -5.16 0.28 -5.48
N VAL A 316 -5.78 0.57 -6.63
CA VAL A 316 -7.06 1.29 -6.68
C VAL A 316 -8.18 0.51 -5.96
N GLN A 317 -8.16 -0.83 -6.04
CA GLN A 317 -9.11 -1.68 -5.32
C GLN A 317 -8.97 -1.58 -3.80
N GLU A 318 -7.77 -1.34 -3.30
CA GLU A 318 -7.49 -1.14 -1.87
C GLU A 318 -7.85 0.28 -1.41
N GLU A 319 -7.53 1.28 -2.23
CA GLU A 319 -7.57 2.69 -1.88
C GLU A 319 -8.95 3.34 -2.05
N ALA A 320 -9.60 3.14 -3.20
CA ALA A 320 -10.83 3.83 -3.57
C ALA A 320 -12.00 3.62 -2.58
N PRO A 321 -12.19 2.45 -1.95
CA PRO A 321 -13.20 2.27 -0.92
C PRO A 321 -13.07 3.23 0.27
N SER A 322 -11.85 3.62 0.65
CA SER A 322 -11.61 4.60 1.73
C SER A 322 -12.04 6.02 1.36
N LEU A 323 -12.21 6.29 0.07
CA LEU A 323 -12.76 7.56 -0.44
C LEU A 323 -14.28 7.53 -0.58
N GLY A 324 -14.94 6.41 -0.22
CA GLY A 324 -16.37 6.22 -0.41
C GLY A 324 -16.76 6.11 -1.89
N LYS A 325 -15.87 5.56 -2.73
CA LYS A 325 -16.10 5.46 -4.19
C LYS A 325 -16.32 4.01 -4.60
N PRO A 326 -17.49 3.68 -5.19
CA PRO A 326 -17.70 2.37 -5.81
C PRO A 326 -16.65 2.09 -6.87
N VAL A 327 -16.16 0.85 -6.94
CA VAL A 327 -15.19 0.43 -7.96
C VAL A 327 -15.74 -0.68 -8.81
N LEU A 328 -15.78 -0.45 -10.13
CA LEU A 328 -15.99 -1.47 -11.14
C LEU A 328 -14.63 -2.03 -11.58
N VAL A 329 -14.36 -3.27 -11.20
CA VAL A 329 -13.07 -3.91 -11.46
C VAL A 329 -13.10 -4.57 -12.83
N LEU A 330 -12.29 -4.05 -13.75
CA LEU A 330 -12.18 -4.48 -15.16
C LEU A 330 -11.35 -5.76 -15.29
N ARG A 331 -11.69 -6.78 -14.50
CA ARG A 331 -11.02 -8.09 -14.45
C ARG A 331 -12.03 -9.18 -14.13
N ASP A 332 -11.76 -10.40 -14.60
CA ASP A 332 -12.58 -11.58 -14.29
C ASP A 332 -12.26 -12.14 -12.89
N THR A 333 -11.04 -11.94 -12.43
CA THR A 333 -10.55 -12.38 -11.11
C THR A 333 -9.79 -11.26 -10.40
N THR A 334 -9.73 -11.34 -9.07
CA THR A 334 -8.91 -10.41 -8.27
C THR A 334 -8.19 -11.17 -7.16
N GLU A 335 -6.98 -10.75 -6.85
CA GLU A 335 -6.22 -11.15 -5.67
C GLU A 335 -6.67 -10.41 -4.40
N ARG A 336 -7.78 -9.69 -4.46
CA ARG A 336 -8.37 -8.87 -3.37
C ARG A 336 -9.83 -9.23 -3.13
N PRO A 337 -10.10 -10.49 -2.76
CA PRO A 337 -11.47 -10.99 -2.60
C PRO A 337 -12.23 -10.31 -1.45
N GLU A 338 -11.51 -9.76 -0.46
CA GLU A 338 -12.10 -9.10 0.70
C GLU A 338 -12.94 -7.89 0.28
N GLY A 339 -12.48 -7.07 -0.67
CA GLY A 339 -13.22 -5.92 -1.17
C GLY A 339 -14.52 -6.29 -1.88
N VAL A 340 -14.52 -7.42 -2.59
CA VAL A 340 -15.72 -7.98 -3.23
C VAL A 340 -16.69 -8.48 -2.16
N LYS A 341 -16.20 -9.22 -1.15
CA LYS A 341 -17.00 -9.72 -0.03
C LYS A 341 -17.60 -8.58 0.81
N ALA A 342 -16.82 -7.51 1.03
CA ALA A 342 -17.27 -6.31 1.74
C ALA A 342 -18.29 -5.48 0.94
N GLY A 343 -18.40 -5.70 -0.38
CA GLY A 343 -19.30 -4.97 -1.26
C GLY A 343 -18.79 -3.60 -1.69
N THR A 344 -17.51 -3.31 -1.50
CA THR A 344 -16.86 -2.06 -1.97
C THR A 344 -16.46 -2.13 -3.43
N LEU A 345 -16.26 -3.35 -3.95
CA LEU A 345 -15.81 -3.65 -5.30
C LEU A 345 -16.79 -4.55 -6.01
N LYS A 346 -16.91 -4.39 -7.32
CA LYS A 346 -17.68 -5.30 -8.19
C LYS A 346 -16.82 -5.74 -9.38
N LEU A 347 -16.58 -7.06 -9.51
CA LEU A 347 -15.89 -7.62 -10.66
C LEU A 347 -16.83 -7.58 -11.88
N VAL A 348 -16.45 -6.85 -12.90
CA VAL A 348 -17.24 -6.67 -14.11
C VAL A 348 -16.61 -7.33 -15.35
N GLY A 349 -15.29 -7.67 -15.25
CA GLY A 349 -14.58 -8.25 -16.39
C GLY A 349 -14.38 -7.22 -17.51
N THR A 350 -14.26 -7.75 -18.74
CA THR A 350 -14.06 -6.94 -19.94
C THR A 350 -15.19 -7.14 -20.98
N ASP A 351 -16.27 -7.81 -20.62
CA ASP A 351 -17.45 -7.96 -21.44
C ASP A 351 -18.18 -6.61 -21.55
N PRO A 352 -18.39 -6.05 -22.77
CA PRO A 352 -18.94 -4.72 -22.94
C PRO A 352 -20.39 -4.58 -22.46
N GLU A 353 -21.22 -5.62 -22.58
CA GLU A 353 -22.62 -5.56 -22.13
C GLU A 353 -22.67 -5.54 -20.60
N ARG A 354 -21.86 -6.36 -19.94
CA ARG A 354 -21.77 -6.36 -18.49
C ARG A 354 -21.21 -5.03 -17.94
N VAL A 355 -20.22 -4.46 -18.60
CA VAL A 355 -19.68 -3.12 -18.21
C VAL A 355 -20.78 -2.06 -18.28
N LYS A 356 -21.57 -2.02 -19.38
CA LYS A 356 -22.68 -1.08 -19.54
C LYS A 356 -23.79 -1.32 -18.50
N GLU A 357 -24.16 -2.56 -18.25
CA GLU A 357 -25.15 -2.94 -17.22
C GLU A 357 -24.76 -2.41 -15.84
N GLU A 358 -23.51 -2.64 -15.42
CA GLU A 358 -23.05 -2.26 -14.10
C GLU A 358 -22.82 -0.74 -13.95
N MET A 359 -22.37 -0.06 -15.00
CA MET A 359 -22.34 1.41 -15.04
C MET A 359 -23.76 1.97 -14.91
N THR A 360 -24.74 1.43 -15.67
CA THR A 360 -26.13 1.84 -15.61
C THR A 360 -26.71 1.64 -14.22
N ALA A 361 -26.42 0.49 -13.57
CA ALA A 361 -26.87 0.21 -12.22
C ALA A 361 -26.38 1.26 -11.21
N LEU A 362 -25.09 1.64 -11.25
CA LEU A 362 -24.54 2.69 -10.37
C LEU A 362 -25.13 4.10 -10.66
N LEU A 363 -25.60 4.34 -11.87
CA LEU A 363 -26.18 5.64 -12.26
C LEU A 363 -27.65 5.77 -11.86
N THR A 364 -28.41 4.66 -11.90
CA THR A 364 -29.88 4.64 -11.77
C THR A 364 -30.38 4.09 -10.43
N ASP A 365 -29.61 3.22 -9.77
CA ASP A 365 -29.92 2.63 -8.47
C ASP A 365 -29.13 3.33 -7.35
N SER A 366 -29.78 4.31 -6.72
CA SER A 366 -29.18 5.07 -5.61
C SER A 366 -28.88 4.21 -4.39
N ASP A 367 -29.67 3.17 -4.14
CA ASP A 367 -29.48 2.29 -2.96
C ASP A 367 -28.27 1.40 -3.17
N LEU A 368 -28.08 0.86 -4.38
CA LEU A 368 -26.88 0.12 -4.75
C LEU A 368 -25.63 1.01 -4.64
N TYR A 369 -25.69 2.22 -5.20
CA TYR A 369 -24.60 3.17 -5.11
C TYR A 369 -24.22 3.47 -3.65
N GLN A 370 -25.19 3.86 -2.83
CA GLN A 370 -24.96 4.16 -1.41
C GLN A 370 -24.44 2.96 -0.64
N LYS A 371 -24.96 1.76 -0.91
CA LYS A 371 -24.46 0.53 -0.31
C LYS A 371 -22.98 0.29 -0.59
N MET A 372 -22.55 0.50 -1.84
CA MET A 372 -21.14 0.36 -2.21
C MET A 372 -20.27 1.49 -1.64
N ALA A 373 -20.74 2.72 -1.74
CA ALA A 373 -20.00 3.92 -1.31
C ALA A 373 -19.82 3.98 0.22
N SER A 374 -20.78 3.47 0.99
CA SER A 374 -20.73 3.44 2.47
C SER A 374 -20.17 2.14 3.04
N ALA A 375 -19.90 1.15 2.20
CA ALA A 375 -19.30 -0.11 2.66
C ALA A 375 -17.89 0.15 3.20
N ARG A 376 -17.57 -0.51 4.31
CA ARG A 376 -16.26 -0.32 4.95
C ARG A 376 -15.15 -0.91 4.13
N ASN A 377 -14.03 -0.20 4.09
CA ASN A 377 -12.83 -0.71 3.47
C ASN A 377 -12.22 -1.84 4.30
N PRO A 378 -12.15 -3.09 3.80
CA PRO A 378 -11.56 -4.20 4.54
C PRO A 378 -10.03 -4.12 4.63
N TYR A 379 -9.41 -3.22 3.86
CA TYR A 379 -7.95 -3.11 3.81
C TYR A 379 -7.38 -2.11 4.82
N GLY A 380 -8.20 -1.33 5.52
CA GLY A 380 -7.70 -0.42 6.53
C GLY A 380 -8.60 0.78 6.83
N ASP A 381 -8.22 1.51 7.88
CA ASP A 381 -8.90 2.70 8.38
C ASP A 381 -7.97 3.94 8.42
N GLY A 382 -6.78 3.85 7.82
CA GLY A 382 -5.77 4.91 7.77
C GLY A 382 -5.00 5.09 9.08
N LYS A 383 -4.85 4.01 9.86
CA LYS A 383 -4.05 3.98 11.10
C LYS A 383 -3.06 2.82 11.13
N ALA A 384 -2.69 2.29 9.97
CA ALA A 384 -1.76 1.18 9.88
C ALA A 384 -0.38 1.57 10.42
N SER A 385 0.11 2.75 10.05
CA SER A 385 1.41 3.26 10.51
C SER A 385 1.47 3.43 12.03
N GLU A 386 0.39 3.96 12.65
CA GLU A 386 0.29 4.07 14.11
C GLU A 386 0.40 2.69 14.79
N ARG A 387 -0.29 1.67 14.25
CA ARG A 387 -0.27 0.30 14.78
C ARG A 387 1.08 -0.37 14.61
N ILE A 388 1.75 -0.16 13.47
CA ILE A 388 3.10 -0.67 13.23
C ILE A 388 4.07 -0.08 14.25
N VAL A 389 4.02 1.23 14.48
CA VAL A 389 4.86 1.89 15.49
C VAL A 389 4.57 1.36 16.90
N GLN A 390 3.29 1.19 17.27
CA GLN A 390 2.91 0.59 18.55
C GLN A 390 3.45 -0.85 18.69
N ALA A 391 3.38 -1.66 17.63
CA ALA A 391 3.89 -3.02 17.66
C ALA A 391 5.43 -3.06 17.82
N ILE A 392 6.16 -2.15 17.18
CA ILE A 392 7.60 -1.99 17.38
C ILE A 392 7.88 -1.57 18.83
N GLN A 393 7.18 -0.57 19.35
CA GLN A 393 7.32 -0.13 20.74
C GLN A 393 6.99 -1.26 21.74
N HIS A 394 5.96 -2.06 21.45
CA HIS A 394 5.61 -3.24 22.25
C HIS A 394 6.73 -4.29 22.25
N TYR A 395 7.28 -4.60 21.08
CA TYR A 395 8.39 -5.56 20.94
C TYR A 395 9.61 -5.16 21.78
N TYR A 396 9.88 -3.85 21.90
CA TYR A 396 10.98 -3.34 22.73
C TYR A 396 10.54 -3.00 24.18
N GLY A 397 9.31 -3.33 24.57
CA GLY A 397 8.83 -3.17 25.95
C GLY A 397 8.54 -1.72 26.36
N LEU A 398 8.29 -0.82 25.40
CA LEU A 398 7.93 0.58 25.66
C LEU A 398 6.44 0.79 25.89
N VAL A 399 5.60 -0.08 25.34
CA VAL A 399 4.14 -0.10 25.51
C VAL A 399 3.66 -1.52 25.81
N ASP A 400 2.57 -1.66 26.57
CA ASP A 400 2.05 -2.96 27.00
C ASP A 400 1.07 -3.56 26.00
N LEU A 401 0.37 -2.74 25.21
CA LEU A 401 -0.70 -3.17 24.30
C LEU A 401 -0.51 -2.59 22.91
N VAL A 402 -0.93 -3.35 21.91
CA VAL A 402 -1.01 -2.94 20.51
C VAL A 402 -2.48 -2.99 20.10
N SER A 403 -2.97 -1.92 19.47
CA SER A 403 -4.28 -1.95 18.83
C SER A 403 -4.18 -2.67 17.49
N GLU A 404 -5.04 -3.66 17.23
CA GLU A 404 -5.13 -4.31 15.93
C GLU A 404 -6.27 -3.71 15.09
N PHE A 405 -6.10 -3.74 13.78
CA PHE A 405 -7.18 -3.43 12.84
C PHE A 405 -8.18 -4.58 12.86
N ARG A 406 -9.47 -4.25 12.96
CA ARG A 406 -10.55 -5.23 12.95
C ARG A 406 -11.50 -4.93 11.80
N GLU A 407 -11.56 -5.85 10.87
CA GLU A 407 -12.49 -5.79 9.76
C GLU A 407 -13.92 -5.79 10.29
N GLY A 408 -14.69 -4.72 10.07
CA GLY A 408 -16.12 -4.66 10.42
C GLY A 408 -16.49 -4.18 11.83
N GLU A 409 -15.54 -3.88 12.74
CA GLU A 409 -15.88 -3.23 14.03
C GLU A 409 -15.99 -1.70 13.90
N VAL A 410 -16.98 -1.13 14.63
CA VAL A 410 -17.27 0.32 14.74
C VAL A 410 -16.33 0.97 15.75
#